data_18ff17b8344944415e75e8094b2d5a30
#
_entry.id   18ff17b8344944415e75e8094b2d5a30
#
_cell.length_a   1.000
_cell.length_b   1.000
_cell.length_c   1.000
_cell.angle_alpha   90.00
_cell.angle_beta   90.00
_cell.angle_gamma   90.00
#
_symmetry.space_group_name_H-M   'P 1'
#
loop_
_entity.id
_entity.type
_entity.pdbx_description
1 polymer ?
#
loop_
_entity_poly.entity_id
_entity_poly.type
_entity_poly.pdbx_seq_one_letter_code
_entity_poly.pdbx_strand_id
1 'polypeptide(L)'
;MKESVWNFFAPIYERAMKSQKSIYDYIYKEISAAASGKDVLELATGPGMIAKHIAPSAKSVTATDFAPKMIEAAKKGSVPDNVSFEVADATNLRYQNDSFDLVVIANALHIIPEPEKALAEIDRVLKANGTLIAPNFIEREKGKKNLWQKTLSLVGIKFAHEWTKEEYKTFLSDHGWQVTKSHVCKGRIDLLYAECKRIK
;
A
#
# COMPACT_ATOMS: atom_id res chain seq x y z
N MET A 1 -9.82 -10.06 -5.13
CA MET A 1 -9.23 -10.34 -6.48
C MET A 1 -8.51 -11.68 -6.43
N LYS A 2 -8.41 -12.43 -7.56
CA LYS A 2 -7.75 -13.74 -7.51
C LYS A 2 -6.23 -13.57 -7.46
N GLU A 3 -5.55 -14.30 -6.58
CA GLU A 3 -4.09 -14.40 -6.47
C GLU A 3 -3.39 -14.64 -7.83
N SER A 4 -4.04 -15.46 -8.69
CA SER A 4 -3.53 -15.79 -10.03
C SER A 4 -3.25 -14.56 -10.92
N VAL A 5 -4.01 -13.48 -10.77
CA VAL A 5 -3.81 -12.23 -11.54
C VAL A 5 -2.49 -11.59 -11.13
N TRP A 6 -2.22 -11.46 -9.84
CA TRP A 6 -0.99 -10.85 -9.33
C TRP A 6 0.24 -11.72 -9.60
N ASN A 7 0.08 -13.04 -9.50
CA ASN A 7 1.13 -13.98 -9.89
C ASN A 7 1.52 -13.82 -11.38
N PHE A 8 0.57 -13.50 -12.26
CA PHE A 8 0.83 -13.23 -13.67
C PHE A 8 1.56 -11.89 -13.89
N PHE A 9 1.18 -10.85 -13.12
CA PHE A 9 1.75 -9.50 -13.29
C PHE A 9 3.10 -9.29 -12.61
N ALA A 10 3.50 -10.13 -11.65
CA ALA A 10 4.74 -9.96 -10.90
C ALA A 10 5.98 -9.64 -11.77
N PRO A 11 6.23 -10.28 -12.93
CA PRO A 11 7.43 -10.02 -13.73
C PRO A 11 7.48 -8.64 -14.39
N ILE A 12 6.30 -8.01 -14.62
CA ILE A 12 6.20 -6.74 -15.36
C ILE A 12 5.80 -5.57 -14.49
N TYR A 13 5.35 -5.83 -13.25
CA TYR A 13 4.81 -4.81 -12.34
C TYR A 13 5.82 -3.70 -12.05
N GLU A 14 7.04 -4.05 -11.69
CA GLU A 14 8.10 -3.08 -11.40
C GLU A 14 8.37 -2.15 -12.59
N ARG A 15 8.43 -2.72 -13.82
CA ARG A 15 8.65 -1.94 -15.03
C ARG A 15 7.49 -0.98 -15.31
N ALA A 16 6.25 -1.42 -15.08
CA ALA A 16 5.07 -0.58 -15.25
C ALA A 16 5.09 0.59 -14.25
N MET A 17 5.49 0.34 -13.01
CA MET A 17 5.56 1.38 -11.95
C MET A 17 6.70 2.39 -12.17
N LYS A 18 7.81 2.00 -12.79
CA LYS A 18 8.90 2.92 -13.18
C LYS A 18 8.42 4.07 -14.09
N SER A 19 7.33 3.87 -14.84
CA SER A 19 6.73 4.94 -15.65
C SER A 19 6.05 6.06 -14.84
N GLN A 20 5.85 5.87 -13.54
CA GLN A 20 5.26 6.82 -12.60
C GLN A 20 6.31 7.34 -11.59
N LYS A 21 7.53 7.54 -12.03
CA LYS A 21 8.69 7.88 -11.19
C LYS A 21 8.40 9.03 -10.22
N SER A 22 7.80 10.13 -10.67
CA SER A 22 7.53 11.30 -9.81
C SER A 22 6.60 10.98 -8.63
N ILE A 23 5.63 10.08 -8.83
CA ILE A 23 4.73 9.61 -7.77
C ILE A 23 5.53 8.80 -6.74
N TYR A 24 6.36 7.86 -7.22
CA TYR A 24 7.17 7.03 -6.35
C TYR A 24 8.26 7.81 -5.62
N ASP A 25 8.90 8.80 -6.26
CA ASP A 25 9.88 9.68 -5.60
C ASP A 25 9.25 10.41 -4.40
N TYR A 26 8.00 10.89 -4.55
CA TYR A 26 7.27 11.51 -3.45
C TYR A 26 6.95 10.49 -2.34
N ILE A 27 6.38 9.34 -2.70
CA ILE A 27 6.03 8.27 -1.75
C ILE A 27 7.27 7.81 -0.96
N TYR A 28 8.38 7.56 -1.64
CA TYR A 28 9.63 7.13 -1.02
C TYR A 28 10.14 8.15 -0.01
N LYS A 29 10.16 9.43 -0.37
CA LYS A 29 10.58 10.52 0.51
C LYS A 29 9.74 10.56 1.79
N GLU A 30 8.43 10.56 1.63
CA GLU A 30 7.51 10.70 2.76
C GLU A 30 7.52 9.47 3.67
N ILE A 31 7.51 8.26 3.10
CA ILE A 31 7.53 7.03 3.89
C ILE A 31 8.89 6.84 4.56
N SER A 32 10.02 7.14 3.90
CA SER A 32 11.34 7.05 4.53
C SER A 32 11.45 7.96 5.75
N ALA A 33 10.94 9.19 5.66
CA ALA A 33 10.92 10.11 6.79
C ALA A 33 10.05 9.57 7.95
N ALA A 34 8.89 9.01 7.63
CA ALA A 34 7.98 8.43 8.62
C ALA A 34 8.52 7.13 9.25
N ALA A 35 9.33 6.35 8.52
CA ALA A 35 9.89 5.06 8.93
C ALA A 35 11.12 5.17 9.84
N SER A 36 11.67 6.38 10.03
CA SER A 36 12.93 6.58 10.74
C SER A 36 12.94 5.94 12.13
N GLY A 37 13.81 4.91 12.31
CA GLY A 37 14.01 4.18 13.55
C GLY A 37 12.84 3.30 14.01
N LYS A 38 11.87 3.02 13.13
CA LYS A 38 10.62 2.33 13.46
C LYS A 38 10.60 0.87 13.00
N ASP A 39 9.80 0.06 13.70
CA ASP A 39 9.36 -1.24 13.23
C ASP A 39 8.18 -1.04 12.28
N VAL A 40 8.38 -1.38 10.99
CA VAL A 40 7.45 -1.11 9.90
C VAL A 40 6.83 -2.41 9.38
N LEU A 41 5.51 -2.40 9.17
CA LEU A 41 4.80 -3.42 8.39
C LEU A 41 4.37 -2.80 7.05
N GLU A 42 4.78 -3.40 5.93
CA GLU A 42 4.25 -3.07 4.61
C GLU A 42 3.33 -4.19 4.14
N LEU A 43 2.07 -3.83 3.83
CA LEU A 43 1.06 -4.74 3.30
C LEU A 43 0.92 -4.55 1.80
N ALA A 44 0.72 -5.65 1.06
CA ALA A 44 0.67 -5.69 -0.40
C ALA A 44 1.93 -5.06 -1.04
N THR A 45 3.10 -5.47 -0.57
CA THR A 45 4.41 -4.92 -0.96
C THR A 45 4.74 -5.12 -2.44
N GLY A 46 4.04 -6.05 -3.14
CA GLY A 46 4.38 -6.44 -4.49
C GLY A 46 5.84 -6.94 -4.61
N PRO A 47 6.63 -6.44 -5.56
CA PRO A 47 8.04 -6.84 -5.69
C PRO A 47 8.98 -6.15 -4.68
N GLY A 48 8.45 -5.56 -3.60
CA GLY A 48 9.24 -5.03 -2.49
C GLY A 48 9.89 -3.68 -2.75
N MET A 49 9.35 -2.87 -3.65
CA MET A 49 9.96 -1.59 -4.05
C MET A 49 10.04 -0.60 -2.89
N ILE A 50 8.96 -0.43 -2.13
CA ILE A 50 8.91 0.50 -1.00
C ILE A 50 9.74 -0.06 0.15
N ALA A 51 9.55 -1.34 0.53
CA ALA A 51 10.30 -1.99 1.60
C ALA A 51 11.82 -1.82 1.45
N LYS A 52 12.35 -2.16 0.28
CA LYS A 52 13.78 -2.01 -0.01
C LYS A 52 14.26 -0.57 0.05
N HIS A 53 13.42 0.37 -0.40
CA HIS A 53 13.79 1.78 -0.41
C HIS A 53 13.84 2.40 0.98
N ILE A 54 12.88 2.05 1.86
CA ILE A 54 12.79 2.62 3.21
C ILE A 54 13.69 1.91 4.23
N ALA A 55 14.22 0.74 3.91
CA ALA A 55 15.07 -0.07 4.78
C ALA A 55 16.20 0.72 5.45
N PRO A 56 16.97 1.60 4.75
CA PRO A 56 18.03 2.38 5.39
C PRO A 56 17.55 3.32 6.50
N SER A 57 16.28 3.71 6.49
CA SER A 57 15.69 4.60 7.50
C SER A 57 15.02 3.83 8.63
N ALA A 58 14.46 2.66 8.34
CA ALA A 58 13.70 1.88 9.28
C ALA A 58 14.60 1.07 10.25
N LYS A 59 14.10 0.77 11.45
CA LYS A 59 14.72 -0.20 12.35
C LYS A 59 14.54 -1.61 11.80
N SER A 60 13.33 -1.97 11.39
CA SER A 60 12.99 -3.22 10.70
C SER A 60 11.83 -3.01 9.73
N VAL A 61 11.78 -3.82 8.67
CA VAL A 61 10.66 -3.83 7.71
C VAL A 61 10.19 -5.27 7.54
N THR A 62 8.95 -5.55 7.94
CA THR A 62 8.23 -6.76 7.56
C THR A 62 7.33 -6.41 6.38
N ALA A 63 7.60 -6.99 5.21
CA ALA A 63 6.91 -6.68 3.98
C ALA A 63 6.12 -7.91 3.49
N THR A 64 4.82 -7.75 3.28
CA THR A 64 3.93 -8.87 2.98
C THR A 64 3.16 -8.65 1.69
N ASP A 65 2.85 -9.75 1.02
CA ASP A 65 1.94 -9.76 -0.13
C ASP A 65 1.11 -11.04 -0.12
N PHE A 66 -0.13 -10.94 -0.60
CA PHE A 66 -1.02 -12.10 -0.72
C PHE A 66 -0.55 -13.07 -1.82
N ALA A 67 0.14 -12.58 -2.85
CA ALA A 67 0.60 -13.35 -3.99
C ALA A 67 2.03 -13.90 -3.77
N PRO A 68 2.25 -15.23 -3.67
CA PRO A 68 3.58 -15.81 -3.47
C PRO A 68 4.61 -15.39 -4.52
N LYS A 69 4.21 -15.23 -5.80
CA LYS A 69 5.12 -14.79 -6.87
C LYS A 69 5.57 -13.33 -6.73
N MET A 70 4.79 -12.48 -6.07
CA MET A 70 5.24 -11.13 -5.70
C MET A 70 6.35 -11.22 -4.64
N ILE A 71 6.20 -12.07 -3.64
CA ILE A 71 7.23 -12.32 -2.62
C ILE A 71 8.49 -12.95 -3.23
N GLU A 72 8.35 -13.90 -4.17
CA GLU A 72 9.49 -14.42 -4.92
C GLU A 72 10.21 -13.33 -5.71
N ALA A 73 9.46 -12.41 -6.34
CA ALA A 73 10.04 -11.27 -7.04
C ALA A 73 10.70 -10.29 -6.06
N ALA A 74 10.09 -10.03 -4.90
CA ALA A 74 10.64 -9.16 -3.87
C ALA A 74 11.98 -9.69 -3.30
N LYS A 75 12.14 -11.01 -3.18
CA LYS A 75 13.38 -11.65 -2.72
C LYS A 75 14.51 -11.64 -3.76
N LYS A 76 14.25 -11.24 -5.00
CA LYS A 76 15.29 -11.16 -6.04
C LYS A 76 16.19 -9.93 -5.85
N GLY A 77 17.47 -10.10 -6.23
CA GLY A 77 18.49 -9.06 -6.09
C GLY A 77 18.94 -8.85 -4.65
N SER A 78 19.46 -7.66 -4.36
CA SER A 78 19.89 -7.31 -3.00
C SER A 78 18.68 -7.05 -2.11
N VAL A 79 18.62 -7.73 -0.98
CA VAL A 79 17.63 -7.50 0.09
C VAL A 79 18.39 -6.99 1.30
N PRO A 80 18.04 -5.81 1.85
CA PRO A 80 18.67 -5.33 3.08
C PRO A 80 18.44 -6.27 4.27
N ASP A 81 19.41 -6.39 5.17
CA ASP A 81 19.38 -7.34 6.30
C ASP A 81 18.22 -7.11 7.26
N ASN A 82 17.72 -5.88 7.34
CA ASN A 82 16.58 -5.51 8.19
C ASN A 82 15.21 -5.62 7.49
N VAL A 83 15.13 -6.28 6.33
CA VAL A 83 13.89 -6.51 5.58
C VAL A 83 13.56 -7.99 5.54
N SER A 84 12.34 -8.36 5.95
CA SER A 84 11.76 -9.69 5.75
C SER A 84 10.60 -9.63 4.76
N PHE A 85 10.51 -10.65 3.88
CA PHE A 85 9.41 -10.80 2.92
C PHE A 85 8.62 -12.07 3.22
N GLU A 86 7.29 -11.92 3.42
CA GLU A 86 6.39 -13.00 3.84
C GLU A 86 5.11 -13.00 3.01
N VAL A 87 4.50 -14.17 2.82
CA VAL A 87 3.15 -14.29 2.25
C VAL A 87 2.13 -14.09 3.36
N ALA A 88 1.27 -13.08 3.24
CA ALA A 88 0.20 -12.84 4.20
C ALA A 88 -1.02 -12.16 3.54
N ASP A 89 -2.19 -12.43 4.13
CA ASP A 89 -3.44 -11.76 3.79
C ASP A 89 -3.60 -10.53 4.70
N ALA A 90 -3.73 -9.35 4.11
CA ALA A 90 -3.91 -8.10 4.84
C ALA A 90 -5.21 -8.06 5.67
N THR A 91 -6.19 -8.93 5.36
CA THR A 91 -7.46 -9.05 6.09
C THR A 91 -7.42 -10.07 7.23
N ASN A 92 -6.28 -10.78 7.41
CA ASN A 92 -6.10 -11.79 8.45
C ASN A 92 -4.62 -11.95 8.79
N LEU A 93 -4.07 -11.02 9.56
CA LEU A 93 -2.66 -10.94 9.90
C LEU A 93 -2.31 -11.83 11.10
N ARG A 94 -1.15 -12.50 11.03
CA ARG A 94 -0.66 -13.40 12.10
C ARG A 94 0.18 -12.69 13.16
N TYR A 95 0.25 -11.36 13.13
CA TYR A 95 1.01 -10.58 14.10
C TYR A 95 0.20 -10.31 15.34
N GLN A 96 0.90 -10.12 16.46
CA GLN A 96 0.29 -9.72 17.73
C GLN A 96 -0.24 -8.29 17.65
N ASN A 97 -1.13 -7.95 18.57
CA ASN A 97 -1.59 -6.57 18.73
C ASN A 97 -0.39 -5.66 19.08
N ASP A 98 -0.48 -4.39 18.69
CA ASP A 98 0.50 -3.35 19.05
C ASP A 98 1.96 -3.70 18.69
N SER A 99 2.19 -4.37 17.55
CA SER A 99 3.51 -4.85 17.13
C SER A 99 4.31 -3.81 16.34
N PHE A 100 3.65 -2.93 15.58
CA PHE A 100 4.31 -2.04 14.64
C PHE A 100 4.13 -0.57 14.96
N ASP A 101 5.17 0.23 14.70
CA ASP A 101 5.12 1.69 14.86
C ASP A 101 4.51 2.39 13.63
N LEU A 102 4.68 1.76 12.46
CA LEU A 102 4.20 2.25 11.17
C LEU A 102 3.63 1.08 10.37
N VAL A 103 2.44 1.25 9.82
CA VAL A 103 1.91 0.36 8.79
C VAL A 103 1.77 1.14 7.49
N VAL A 104 2.25 0.54 6.40
CA VAL A 104 2.14 1.07 5.03
C VAL A 104 1.28 0.11 4.22
N ILE A 105 0.27 0.63 3.53
CA ILE A 105 -0.52 -0.10 2.54
C ILE A 105 -0.69 0.76 1.30
N ALA A 106 0.16 0.54 0.29
CA ALA A 106 0.23 1.39 -0.89
C ALA A 106 -0.47 0.75 -2.09
N ASN A 107 -1.40 1.47 -2.72
CA ASN A 107 -2.11 1.04 -3.93
C ASN A 107 -2.80 -0.33 -3.81
N ALA A 108 -3.35 -0.64 -2.65
CA ALA A 108 -3.96 -1.94 -2.39
C ALA A 108 -5.42 -1.89 -1.94
N LEU A 109 -5.82 -0.92 -1.12
CA LEU A 109 -7.18 -0.88 -0.57
C LEU A 109 -8.26 -0.89 -1.67
N HIS A 110 -8.02 -0.22 -2.81
CA HIS A 110 -8.98 -0.20 -3.92
C HIS A 110 -9.13 -1.55 -4.65
N ILE A 111 -8.25 -2.51 -4.41
CA ILE A 111 -8.30 -3.84 -5.02
C ILE A 111 -8.69 -4.95 -4.04
N ILE A 112 -8.61 -4.69 -2.73
CA ILE A 112 -9.05 -5.62 -1.69
C ILE A 112 -10.58 -5.61 -1.67
N PRO A 113 -11.25 -6.80 -1.73
CA PRO A 113 -12.71 -6.86 -1.75
C PRO A 113 -13.38 -6.33 -0.47
N GLU A 114 -12.75 -6.55 0.68
CA GLU A 114 -13.22 -6.13 2.01
C GLU A 114 -12.14 -5.27 2.69
N PRO A 115 -11.90 -4.03 2.19
CA PRO A 115 -10.81 -3.18 2.67
C PRO A 115 -10.99 -2.74 4.13
N GLU A 116 -12.22 -2.72 4.64
CA GLU A 116 -12.54 -2.48 6.05
C GLU A 116 -11.95 -3.54 6.97
N LYS A 117 -11.88 -4.80 6.55
CA LYS A 117 -11.20 -5.87 7.31
C LYS A 117 -9.70 -5.64 7.38
N ALA A 118 -9.09 -5.19 6.27
CA ALA A 118 -7.68 -4.83 6.29
C ALA A 118 -7.41 -3.64 7.22
N LEU A 119 -8.28 -2.62 7.23
CA LEU A 119 -8.15 -1.49 8.15
C LEU A 119 -8.31 -1.92 9.63
N ALA A 120 -9.19 -2.88 9.92
CA ALA A 120 -9.34 -3.43 11.27
C ALA A 120 -8.10 -4.21 11.72
N GLU A 121 -7.49 -5.01 10.84
CA GLU A 121 -6.24 -5.70 11.14
C GLU A 121 -5.07 -4.72 11.31
N ILE A 122 -5.00 -3.69 10.48
CA ILE A 122 -4.02 -2.60 10.62
C ILE A 122 -4.18 -1.91 11.98
N ASP A 123 -5.42 -1.62 12.37
CA ASP A 123 -5.70 -1.04 13.69
C ASP A 123 -5.20 -1.94 14.83
N ARG A 124 -5.47 -3.22 14.75
CA ARG A 124 -5.06 -4.20 15.76
C ARG A 124 -3.54 -4.33 15.91
N VAL A 125 -2.80 -4.39 14.81
CA VAL A 125 -1.34 -4.63 14.84
C VAL A 125 -0.52 -3.35 15.05
N LEU A 126 -1.11 -2.18 14.86
CA LEU A 126 -0.45 -0.90 15.03
C LEU A 126 -0.44 -0.48 16.51
N LYS A 127 0.71 -0.05 17.03
CA LYS A 127 0.83 0.49 18.39
C LYS A 127 -0.07 1.72 18.60
N ALA A 128 -0.42 2.03 19.84
CA ALA A 128 -1.36 3.11 20.18
C ALA A 128 -1.04 4.48 19.56
N ASN A 129 0.25 4.83 19.45
CA ASN A 129 0.69 6.09 18.80
C ASN A 129 1.21 5.87 17.38
N GLY A 130 0.97 4.70 16.81
CA GLY A 130 1.42 4.32 15.48
C GLY A 130 0.81 5.19 14.38
N THR A 131 1.32 5.02 13.18
CA THR A 131 0.90 5.76 11.99
C THR A 131 0.50 4.78 10.90
N LEU A 132 -0.62 5.03 10.23
CA LEU A 132 -0.97 4.38 8.98
C LEU A 132 -0.61 5.31 7.82
N ILE A 133 0.13 4.80 6.82
CA ILE A 133 0.32 5.47 5.52
C ILE A 133 -0.36 4.63 4.45
N ALA A 134 -1.38 5.20 3.82
CA ALA A 134 -2.24 4.49 2.88
C ALA A 134 -2.38 5.27 1.55
N PRO A 135 -1.31 5.36 0.72
CA PRO A 135 -1.43 5.93 -0.61
C PRO A 135 -2.34 5.06 -1.48
N ASN A 136 -3.27 5.68 -2.20
CA ASN A 136 -4.21 4.93 -3.03
C ASN A 136 -4.54 5.67 -4.33
N PHE A 137 -4.72 4.92 -5.41
CA PHE A 137 -5.22 5.49 -6.66
C PHE A 137 -6.64 6.01 -6.48
N ILE A 138 -6.89 7.18 -7.06
CA ILE A 138 -8.17 7.88 -6.98
C ILE A 138 -8.67 8.26 -8.37
N GLU A 139 -10.00 8.38 -8.49
CA GLU A 139 -10.63 8.97 -9.66
C GLU A 139 -10.59 10.50 -9.56
N ARG A 140 -10.41 11.17 -10.71
CA ARG A 140 -10.52 12.64 -10.82
C ARG A 140 -11.94 13.13 -10.64
N GLU A 141 -12.87 12.39 -11.23
CA GLU A 141 -14.31 12.62 -11.15
C GLU A 141 -15.03 11.28 -11.06
N LYS A 142 -16.07 11.20 -10.26
CA LYS A 142 -16.85 9.97 -10.04
C LYS A 142 -17.36 9.37 -11.36
N GLY A 143 -17.07 8.08 -11.56
CA GLY A 143 -17.52 7.33 -12.71
C GLY A 143 -16.81 7.64 -14.03
N LYS A 144 -15.86 8.56 -14.06
CA LYS A 144 -15.05 8.86 -15.26
C LYS A 144 -13.75 8.07 -15.27
N LYS A 145 -13.82 6.80 -15.67
CA LYS A 145 -12.62 5.98 -15.88
C LYS A 145 -11.74 6.57 -16.96
N ASN A 146 -10.46 6.77 -16.65
CA ASN A 146 -9.50 7.14 -17.68
C ASN A 146 -9.18 5.94 -18.59
N LEU A 147 -8.58 6.21 -19.75
CA LEU A 147 -8.26 5.18 -20.73
C LEU A 147 -7.35 4.08 -20.15
N TRP A 148 -6.47 4.44 -19.22
CA TRP A 148 -5.54 3.52 -18.57
C TRP A 148 -6.26 2.55 -17.61
N GLN A 149 -7.22 3.01 -16.83
CA GLN A 149 -8.06 2.15 -15.99
C GLN A 149 -8.86 1.14 -16.84
N LYS A 150 -9.35 1.58 -18.02
CA LYS A 150 -10.01 0.67 -18.97
C LYS A 150 -9.07 -0.41 -19.50
N THR A 151 -7.82 -0.06 -19.84
CA THR A 151 -6.83 -1.04 -20.28
C THR A 151 -6.42 -2.02 -19.18
N LEU A 152 -6.28 -1.58 -17.94
CA LEU A 152 -6.01 -2.46 -16.79
C LEU A 152 -7.16 -3.46 -16.57
N SER A 153 -8.41 -3.04 -16.75
CA SER A 153 -9.56 -3.93 -16.62
C SER A 153 -9.60 -5.02 -17.69
N LEU A 154 -9.12 -4.75 -18.91
CA LEU A 154 -9.03 -5.72 -20.00
C LEU A 154 -8.00 -6.84 -19.70
N VAL A 155 -6.96 -6.53 -18.95
CA VAL A 155 -5.95 -7.52 -18.54
C VAL A 155 -6.25 -8.15 -17.17
N GLY A 156 -7.48 -7.98 -16.66
CA GLY A 156 -7.96 -8.65 -15.45
C GLY A 156 -7.72 -7.91 -14.13
N ILE A 157 -7.10 -6.74 -14.16
CA ILE A 157 -6.97 -5.88 -12.96
C ILE A 157 -8.25 -5.05 -12.84
N LYS A 158 -9.15 -5.50 -11.98
CA LYS A 158 -10.40 -4.78 -11.67
C LYS A 158 -10.24 -4.10 -10.31
N PHE A 159 -10.55 -2.83 -10.25
CA PHE A 159 -10.69 -2.13 -8.97
C PHE A 159 -12.00 -2.60 -8.33
N ALA A 160 -11.92 -3.10 -7.11
CA ALA A 160 -13.10 -3.47 -6.33
C ALA A 160 -13.83 -2.20 -5.86
N HIS A 161 -13.05 -1.17 -5.58
CA HIS A 161 -13.54 0.13 -5.13
C HIS A 161 -12.92 1.23 -5.98
N GLU A 162 -13.74 2.18 -6.40
CA GLU A 162 -13.33 3.34 -7.18
C GLU A 162 -13.73 4.58 -6.38
N TRP A 163 -12.74 5.26 -5.81
CA TRP A 163 -12.96 6.44 -4.95
C TRP A 163 -12.41 7.70 -5.59
N THR A 164 -13.16 8.78 -5.49
CA THR A 164 -12.61 10.12 -5.59
C THR A 164 -11.76 10.41 -4.34
N LYS A 165 -11.04 11.52 -4.35
CA LYS A 165 -10.23 11.97 -3.21
C LYS A 165 -11.08 12.09 -1.92
N GLU A 166 -12.27 12.68 -2.03
CA GLU A 166 -13.12 12.92 -0.87
C GLU A 166 -13.76 11.62 -0.39
N GLU A 167 -14.24 10.77 -1.30
CA GLU A 167 -14.80 9.46 -0.94
C GLU A 167 -13.75 8.57 -0.24
N TYR A 168 -12.49 8.59 -0.68
CA TYR A 168 -11.45 7.82 -0.03
C TYR A 168 -11.12 8.34 1.38
N LYS A 169 -11.10 9.67 1.58
CA LYS A 169 -10.93 10.25 2.92
C LYS A 169 -12.10 9.93 3.83
N THR A 170 -13.33 9.99 3.31
CA THR A 170 -14.53 9.59 4.06
C THR A 170 -14.46 8.11 4.44
N PHE A 171 -14.09 7.23 3.50
CA PHE A 171 -13.91 5.81 3.78
C PHE A 171 -12.92 5.57 4.93
N LEU A 172 -11.76 6.25 4.93
CA LEU A 172 -10.79 6.13 6.02
C LEU A 172 -11.37 6.63 7.34
N SER A 173 -12.08 7.78 7.33
CA SER A 173 -12.70 8.36 8.53
C SER A 173 -13.78 7.46 9.12
N ASP A 174 -14.64 6.89 8.28
CA ASP A 174 -15.73 6.00 8.70
C ASP A 174 -15.21 4.69 9.34
N HIS A 175 -13.93 4.36 9.07
CA HIS A 175 -13.25 3.19 9.65
C HIS A 175 -12.20 3.57 10.71
N GLY A 176 -12.37 4.72 11.38
CA GLY A 176 -11.59 5.09 12.55
C GLY A 176 -10.23 5.77 12.26
N TRP A 177 -10.01 6.27 11.02
CA TRP A 177 -8.74 6.87 10.63
C TRP A 177 -8.86 8.35 10.27
N GLN A 178 -8.27 9.22 11.07
CA GLN A 178 -8.15 10.64 10.76
C GLN A 178 -6.97 10.85 9.81
N VAL A 179 -7.23 11.40 8.63
CA VAL A 179 -6.17 11.83 7.69
C VAL A 179 -5.53 13.11 8.23
N THR A 180 -4.28 13.00 8.70
CA THR A 180 -3.51 14.12 9.28
C THR A 180 -2.66 14.84 8.24
N LYS A 181 -2.24 14.11 7.17
CA LYS A 181 -1.50 14.68 6.04
C LYS A 181 -1.97 14.01 4.75
N SER A 182 -2.18 14.82 3.71
CA SER A 182 -2.51 14.26 2.40
C SER A 182 -1.94 15.12 1.27
N HIS A 183 -1.60 14.46 0.14
CA HIS A 183 -1.14 15.11 -1.08
C HIS A 183 -1.63 14.34 -2.31
N VAL A 184 -2.11 15.05 -3.33
CA VAL A 184 -2.49 14.44 -4.61
C VAL A 184 -1.30 14.47 -5.56
N CYS A 185 -0.75 13.31 -5.83
CA CYS A 185 0.28 13.12 -6.84
C CYS A 185 -0.40 12.94 -8.20
N LYS A 186 -0.13 13.85 -9.13
CA LYS A 186 -0.68 13.78 -10.50
C LYS A 186 0.07 12.76 -11.33
N GLY A 187 -0.67 11.90 -12.05
CA GLY A 187 -0.09 10.86 -12.90
C GLY A 187 -1.04 10.40 -13.99
N ARG A 188 -0.75 9.25 -14.60
CA ARG A 188 -1.71 8.59 -15.53
C ARG A 188 -3.00 8.24 -14.80
N ILE A 189 -2.88 7.76 -13.57
CA ILE A 189 -3.93 7.68 -12.58
C ILE A 189 -3.44 8.54 -11.42
N ASP A 190 -4.28 9.45 -10.92
CA ASP A 190 -3.90 10.27 -9.78
C ASP A 190 -3.84 9.40 -8.52
N LEU A 191 -2.91 9.71 -7.65
CA LEU A 191 -2.73 9.02 -6.38
C LEU A 191 -2.92 10.01 -5.24
N LEU A 192 -3.74 9.66 -4.25
CA LEU A 192 -3.79 10.36 -2.98
C LEU A 192 -2.84 9.69 -1.99
N TYR A 193 -1.77 10.38 -1.61
CA TYR A 193 -1.00 10.05 -0.42
C TYR A 193 -1.83 10.43 0.81
N ALA A 194 -2.00 9.52 1.74
CA ALA A 194 -2.70 9.75 3.00
C ALA A 194 -1.87 9.19 4.15
N GLU A 195 -1.58 10.05 5.12
CA GLU A 195 -1.00 9.69 6.42
C GLU A 195 -2.10 9.88 7.47
N CYS A 196 -2.30 8.85 8.29
CA CYS A 196 -3.46 8.75 9.16
C CYS A 196 -3.07 8.41 10.60
N LYS A 197 -3.86 8.89 11.53
CA LYS A 197 -3.86 8.50 12.94
C LYS A 197 -5.23 7.94 13.31
N ARG A 198 -5.28 7.11 14.37
CA ARG A 198 -6.55 6.67 14.94
C ARG A 198 -7.39 7.86 15.39
N ILE A 199 -8.67 7.80 15.12
CA ILE A 199 -9.66 8.70 15.75
C ILE A 199 -9.78 8.25 17.22
N LYS A 200 -9.56 9.20 18.14
CA LYS A 200 -9.68 8.94 19.58
C LYS A 200 -11.15 8.91 20.00
#